data_8cfacae34170b266c3708fdd228a9f1f
#
_entry.id   8cfacae34170b266c3708fdd228a9f1f
#
_cell.length_a   1.000
_cell.length_b   1.000
_cell.length_c   1.000
_cell.angle_alpha   90.00
_cell.angle_beta   90.00
_cell.angle_gamma   90.00
#
_symmetry.space_group_name_H-M   'P 1'
#
loop_
_entity.id
_entity.type
_entity.pdbx_description
1 polymer ?
#
loop_
_entity_poly.entity_id
_entity_poly.type
_entity_poly.pdbx_seq_one_letter_code
_entity_poly.pdbx_strand_id
1 'polypeptide(L)'
;MISRYSVKKPFTVLVGVLLVIVLGVVSLGRMTTDLLPDMSFQYALIVTTDMGASPQEVESDVTAPLEAAMATTSNIKNVSSMSYNSYSLVTCEYEQNANMDSVVIEMQQKIDQVKAGVGTPTIMKINPDMLPIMMTAVDMDGKSKSEITDFVENTLKPAIESTEGVASVTATGELTEQIQVTMNQAKIDALNEKINNAVSKK
;
A
#
# COMPACT_ATOMS: atom_id res chain seq x y z
N MET A 1 -5.93 40.12 -44.89
CA MET A 1 -4.51 40.54 -45.04
C MET A 1 -3.56 39.35 -45.07
N ILE A 2 -3.81 38.28 -44.34
CA ILE A 2 -2.94 37.06 -44.25
C ILE A 2 -2.83 36.34 -45.60
N SER A 3 -3.93 36.18 -46.33
CA SER A 3 -3.99 35.52 -47.63
C SER A 3 -3.10 36.19 -48.70
N ARG A 4 -3.06 37.51 -48.71
CA ARG A 4 -2.21 38.29 -49.64
C ARG A 4 -0.70 38.18 -49.34
N TYR A 5 -0.35 38.01 -48.07
CA TYR A 5 1.01 37.79 -47.61
C TYR A 5 1.51 36.39 -48.00
N SER A 6 0.64 35.38 -47.79
CA SER A 6 0.91 34.00 -48.13
C SER A 6 1.26 33.79 -49.60
N VAL A 7 0.51 34.42 -50.51
CA VAL A 7 0.77 34.33 -51.94
C VAL A 7 2.06 35.10 -52.39
N LYS A 8 2.40 36.18 -51.69
CA LYS A 8 3.61 36.97 -52.04
C LYS A 8 4.92 36.38 -51.51
N LYS A 9 4.87 35.56 -50.45
CA LYS A 9 6.07 34.95 -49.83
C LYS A 9 5.85 33.45 -49.52
N PRO A 10 5.77 32.59 -50.55
CA PRO A 10 5.43 31.17 -50.37
C PRO A 10 6.46 30.43 -49.54
N PHE A 11 7.76 30.76 -49.63
CA PHE A 11 8.80 30.12 -48.84
C PHE A 11 8.65 30.39 -47.33
N THR A 12 8.25 31.58 -46.93
CA THR A 12 8.03 31.90 -45.50
C THR A 12 6.86 31.10 -44.93
N VAL A 13 5.81 30.92 -45.73
CA VAL A 13 4.66 30.10 -45.31
C VAL A 13 5.05 28.61 -45.21
N LEU A 14 5.83 28.12 -46.20
CA LEU A 14 6.30 26.73 -46.17
C LEU A 14 7.15 26.43 -44.94
N VAL A 15 8.10 27.34 -44.61
CA VAL A 15 8.92 27.23 -43.39
C VAL A 15 8.04 27.27 -42.13
N GLY A 16 7.04 28.17 -42.10
CA GLY A 16 6.11 28.24 -40.97
C GLY A 16 5.30 26.95 -40.77
N VAL A 17 4.78 26.36 -41.85
CA VAL A 17 4.06 25.08 -41.79
C VAL A 17 4.97 23.96 -41.34
N LEU A 18 6.21 23.88 -41.86
CA LEU A 18 7.16 22.84 -41.49
C LEU A 18 7.52 22.94 -40.00
N LEU A 19 7.69 24.17 -39.49
CA LEU A 19 7.96 24.44 -38.09
C LEU A 19 6.80 23.95 -37.18
N VAL A 20 5.54 24.22 -37.57
CA VAL A 20 4.35 23.77 -36.86
C VAL A 20 4.28 22.23 -36.85
N ILE A 21 4.58 21.58 -37.99
CA ILE A 21 4.59 20.12 -38.07
C ILE A 21 5.65 19.53 -37.13
N VAL A 22 6.88 20.09 -37.16
CA VAL A 22 7.96 19.60 -36.26
C VAL A 22 7.59 19.79 -34.81
N LEU A 23 7.04 20.95 -34.44
CA LEU A 23 6.58 21.19 -33.06
C LEU A 23 5.44 20.21 -32.68
N GLY A 24 4.53 19.93 -33.59
CA GLY A 24 3.44 18.98 -33.38
C GLY A 24 3.96 17.56 -33.10
N VAL A 25 4.91 17.08 -33.91
CA VAL A 25 5.51 15.75 -33.73
C VAL A 25 6.29 15.66 -32.41
N VAL A 26 7.08 16.70 -32.07
CA VAL A 26 7.80 16.75 -30.78
C VAL A 26 6.85 16.82 -29.61
N SER A 27 5.75 17.56 -29.73
CA SER A 27 4.72 17.64 -28.67
C SER A 27 4.03 16.30 -28.44
N LEU A 28 3.65 15.58 -29.51
CA LEU A 28 3.05 14.26 -29.42
C LEU A 28 3.99 13.25 -28.74
N GLY A 29 5.28 13.29 -29.03
CA GLY A 29 6.26 12.41 -28.41
C GLY A 29 6.57 12.72 -26.93
N ARG A 30 6.14 13.88 -26.43
CA ARG A 30 6.30 14.31 -25.03
C ARG A 30 5.01 14.25 -24.21
N MET A 31 3.91 13.85 -24.83
CA MET A 31 2.66 13.65 -24.09
C MET A 31 2.79 12.39 -23.25
N THR A 32 2.63 12.54 -21.95
CA THR A 32 2.45 11.41 -21.04
C THR A 32 1.08 10.79 -21.29
N THR A 33 1.05 9.48 -21.47
CA THR A 33 -0.19 8.71 -21.69
C THR A 33 -0.69 8.07 -20.41
N ASP A 34 -0.38 8.67 -19.26
CA ASP A 34 -0.80 8.16 -17.96
C ASP A 34 -2.32 8.29 -17.82
N LEU A 35 -2.94 7.19 -17.39
CA LEU A 35 -4.38 7.11 -17.16
C LEU A 35 -4.83 8.04 -16.02
N LEU A 36 -3.94 8.29 -15.08
CA LEU A 36 -4.14 9.20 -13.94
C LEU A 36 -3.07 10.31 -14.05
N PRO A 37 -3.46 11.59 -13.88
CA PRO A 37 -2.46 12.64 -13.73
C PRO A 37 -1.61 12.37 -12.49
N ASP A 38 -0.38 12.91 -12.44
CA ASP A 38 0.50 12.83 -11.27
C ASP A 38 -0.22 13.32 -10.00
N MET A 39 -0.98 12.43 -9.38
CA MET A 39 -1.65 12.69 -8.11
C MET A 39 -0.70 12.27 -6.99
N SER A 40 -0.01 13.23 -6.40
CA SER A 40 0.74 12.97 -5.19
C SER A 40 -0.24 12.90 -4.01
N PHE A 41 -0.46 11.69 -3.49
CA PHE A 41 -1.18 11.52 -2.23
C PHE A 41 -0.24 11.83 -1.07
N GLN A 42 -0.52 12.94 -0.39
CA GLN A 42 0.27 13.38 0.75
C GLN A 42 -0.20 12.67 2.03
N TYR A 43 -0.28 11.34 1.98
CA TYR A 43 -0.69 10.50 3.10
C TYR A 43 0.39 9.50 3.47
N ALA A 44 0.63 9.35 4.76
CA ALA A 44 1.42 8.29 5.33
C ALA A 44 0.62 7.55 6.40
N LEU A 45 0.77 6.23 6.44
CA LEU A 45 0.17 5.35 7.42
C LEU A 45 1.25 4.81 8.34
N ILE A 46 0.95 4.72 9.62
CA ILE A 46 1.77 4.01 10.60
C ILE A 46 0.93 2.85 11.13
N VAL A 47 1.44 1.66 10.95
CA VAL A 47 0.84 0.43 11.50
C VAL A 47 1.73 -0.07 12.60
N THR A 48 1.18 -0.26 13.80
CA THR A 48 1.90 -0.80 14.94
C THR A 48 1.11 -1.94 15.54
N THR A 49 1.75 -3.09 15.76
CA THR A 49 1.12 -4.26 16.36
C THR A 49 1.39 -4.29 17.87
N ASP A 50 0.35 -4.62 18.65
CA ASP A 50 0.41 -4.85 20.09
C ASP A 50 -0.39 -6.11 20.41
N MET A 51 0.26 -7.25 20.30
CA MET A 51 -0.40 -8.54 20.34
C MET A 51 -1.07 -8.83 21.70
N GLY A 52 -2.39 -9.05 21.65
CA GLY A 52 -3.19 -9.43 22.81
C GLY A 52 -3.80 -8.25 23.57
N ALA A 53 -3.45 -7.01 23.22
CA ALA A 53 -4.01 -5.83 23.83
C ALA A 53 -5.42 -5.53 23.34
N SER A 54 -6.26 -5.03 24.25
CA SER A 54 -7.58 -4.49 23.91
C SER A 54 -7.45 -3.16 23.17
N PRO A 55 -8.48 -2.68 22.46
CA PRO A 55 -8.40 -1.38 21.76
C PRO A 55 -8.08 -0.20 22.68
N GLN A 56 -8.54 -0.24 23.94
CA GLN A 56 -8.27 0.81 24.93
C GLN A 56 -6.81 0.81 25.38
N GLU A 57 -6.20 -0.36 25.55
CA GLU A 57 -4.78 -0.50 25.84
C GLU A 57 -3.93 -0.06 24.65
N VAL A 58 -4.29 -0.50 23.44
CA VAL A 58 -3.63 -0.05 22.19
C VAL A 58 -3.72 1.47 22.04
N GLU A 59 -4.86 2.07 22.38
CA GLU A 59 -5.03 3.53 22.32
C GLU A 59 -4.09 4.24 23.29
N SER A 60 -4.05 3.81 24.56
CA SER A 60 -3.25 4.49 25.59
C SER A 60 -1.75 4.29 25.40
N ASP A 61 -1.34 3.09 25.04
CA ASP A 61 0.08 2.69 25.09
C ASP A 61 0.81 2.91 23.76
N VAL A 62 0.06 2.88 22.64
CA VAL A 62 0.61 2.98 21.29
C VAL A 62 0.06 4.17 20.52
N THR A 63 -1.27 4.27 20.39
CA THR A 63 -1.88 5.23 19.46
C THR A 63 -1.69 6.66 19.91
N ALA A 64 -2.04 7.01 21.14
CA ALA A 64 -1.96 8.38 21.65
C ALA A 64 -0.52 8.94 21.68
N PRO A 65 0.52 8.18 22.10
CA PRO A 65 1.91 8.63 21.97
C PRO A 65 2.35 8.86 20.53
N LEU A 66 1.94 7.99 19.58
CA LEU A 66 2.27 8.16 18.18
C LEU A 66 1.55 9.36 17.56
N GLU A 67 0.28 9.57 17.84
CA GLU A 67 -0.45 10.76 17.40
C GLU A 67 0.21 12.04 17.87
N ALA A 68 0.54 12.11 19.16
CA ALA A 68 1.20 13.27 19.73
C ALA A 68 2.56 13.56 19.06
N ALA A 69 3.31 12.53 18.72
CA ALA A 69 4.57 12.67 18.01
C ALA A 69 4.35 13.13 16.56
N MET A 70 3.40 12.53 15.85
CA MET A 70 3.10 12.86 14.46
C MET A 70 2.51 14.26 14.31
N ALA A 71 1.70 14.71 15.26
CA ALA A 71 1.16 16.07 15.27
C ALA A 71 2.23 17.18 15.32
N THR A 72 3.46 16.83 15.64
CA THR A 72 4.61 17.77 15.67
C THR A 72 5.50 17.69 14.43
N THR A 73 5.15 16.89 13.43
CA THR A 73 5.91 16.81 12.17
C THR A 73 5.67 18.03 11.28
N SER A 74 6.65 18.34 10.45
CA SER A 74 6.59 19.48 9.53
C SER A 74 5.53 19.26 8.47
N ASN A 75 4.82 20.33 8.09
CA ASN A 75 3.77 20.32 7.06
C ASN A 75 2.62 19.34 7.30
N ILE A 76 2.39 18.93 8.56
CA ILE A 76 1.24 18.11 8.93
C ILE A 76 -0.05 18.94 8.80
N LYS A 77 -1.05 18.36 8.16
CA LYS A 77 -2.37 18.94 7.99
C LYS A 77 -3.39 18.33 8.93
N ASN A 78 -3.37 17.00 9.04
CA ASN A 78 -4.28 16.27 9.90
C ASN A 78 -3.65 14.93 10.34
N VAL A 79 -3.96 14.51 11.57
CA VAL A 79 -3.65 13.18 12.09
C VAL A 79 -4.95 12.55 12.52
N SER A 80 -5.18 11.33 12.10
CA SER A 80 -6.32 10.51 12.52
C SER A 80 -5.86 9.10 12.82
N SER A 81 -6.49 8.44 13.78
CA SER A 81 -6.10 7.11 14.18
C SER A 81 -7.30 6.19 14.40
N MET A 82 -7.02 4.90 14.39
CA MET A 82 -7.94 3.84 14.75
C MET A 82 -7.20 2.79 15.57
N SER A 83 -7.74 2.50 16.75
CA SER A 83 -7.22 1.45 17.64
C SER A 83 -8.09 0.21 17.51
N TYR A 84 -7.46 -0.91 17.14
CA TYR A 84 -8.11 -2.21 17.02
C TYR A 84 -7.55 -3.18 18.05
N ASN A 85 -8.18 -4.37 18.14
CA ASN A 85 -7.59 -5.46 18.92
C ASN A 85 -6.22 -5.80 18.34
N SER A 86 -5.17 -5.70 19.15
CA SER A 86 -3.80 -6.06 18.84
C SER A 86 -3.08 -5.19 17.79
N TYR A 87 -3.64 -4.09 17.31
CA TYR A 87 -2.92 -3.15 16.43
C TYR A 87 -3.50 -1.73 16.40
N SER A 88 -2.62 -0.79 16.14
CA SER A 88 -2.91 0.64 15.91
C SER A 88 -2.67 1.00 14.45
N LEU A 89 -3.53 1.86 13.92
CA LEU A 89 -3.40 2.48 12.60
C LEU A 89 -3.46 3.99 12.77
N VAL A 90 -2.37 4.69 12.49
CA VAL A 90 -2.30 6.16 12.50
C VAL A 90 -2.12 6.65 11.07
N THR A 91 -3.04 7.52 10.62
CA THR A 91 -3.03 8.12 9.29
C THR A 91 -2.63 9.59 9.41
N CYS A 92 -1.57 9.96 8.74
CA CYS A 92 -1.05 11.32 8.67
C CYS A 92 -1.32 11.93 7.29
N GLU A 93 -2.02 13.04 7.25
CA GLU A 93 -2.23 13.85 6.04
C GLU A 93 -1.31 15.07 6.08
N TYR A 94 -0.57 15.28 4.99
CA TYR A 94 0.37 16.39 4.84
C TYR A 94 -0.11 17.39 3.80
N GLU A 95 0.46 18.59 3.80
CA GLU A 95 0.17 19.59 2.77
C GLU A 95 0.70 19.14 1.40
N GLN A 96 0.04 19.60 0.31
CA GLN A 96 0.36 19.19 -1.07
C GLN A 96 1.80 19.51 -1.51
N ASN A 97 2.43 20.48 -0.89
CA ASN A 97 3.82 20.88 -1.18
C ASN A 97 4.86 20.14 -0.34
N ALA A 98 4.44 19.24 0.56
CA ALA A 98 5.34 18.49 1.42
C ALA A 98 6.15 17.47 0.60
N ASN A 99 7.47 17.43 0.87
CA ASN A 99 8.32 16.38 0.32
C ASN A 99 8.15 15.11 1.16
N MET A 100 7.40 14.14 0.66
CA MET A 100 7.06 12.92 1.40
C MET A 100 8.28 12.05 1.78
N ASP A 101 9.38 12.12 1.05
CA ASP A 101 10.59 11.37 1.41
C ASP A 101 11.26 11.98 2.64
N SER A 102 11.32 13.32 2.72
CA SER A 102 11.79 14.02 3.92
C SER A 102 10.86 13.81 5.10
N VAL A 103 9.55 13.81 4.87
CA VAL A 103 8.51 13.55 5.88
C VAL A 103 8.69 12.16 6.49
N VAL A 104 8.88 11.12 5.67
CA VAL A 104 9.07 9.75 6.18
C VAL A 104 10.30 9.65 7.08
N ILE A 105 11.40 10.33 6.73
CA ILE A 105 12.61 10.39 7.58
C ILE A 105 12.31 11.09 8.90
N GLU A 106 11.59 12.22 8.88
CA GLU A 106 11.19 12.93 10.09
C GLU A 106 10.24 12.09 10.96
N MET A 107 9.26 11.42 10.34
CA MET A 107 8.37 10.49 11.03
C MET A 107 9.15 9.39 11.75
N GLN A 108 10.12 8.76 11.06
CA GLN A 108 10.95 7.72 11.65
C GLN A 108 11.72 8.25 12.87
N GLN A 109 12.34 9.43 12.78
CA GLN A 109 13.03 10.05 13.89
C GLN A 109 12.11 10.34 15.09
N LYS A 110 10.86 10.76 14.82
CA LYS A 110 9.86 10.98 15.87
C LYS A 110 9.39 9.69 16.52
N ILE A 111 9.18 8.65 15.72
CA ILE A 111 8.81 7.30 16.18
C ILE A 111 9.90 6.74 17.10
N ASP A 112 11.17 6.88 16.71
CA ASP A 112 12.31 6.38 17.51
C ASP A 112 12.42 7.08 18.87
N GLN A 113 11.89 8.30 19.00
CA GLN A 113 11.82 9.05 20.25
C GLN A 113 10.64 8.63 21.14
N VAL A 114 9.59 8.11 20.53
CA VAL A 114 8.43 7.59 21.26
C VAL A 114 8.80 6.22 21.79
N LYS A 115 8.88 6.09 23.11
CA LYS A 115 8.95 4.78 23.77
C LYS A 115 7.57 4.12 23.68
N ALA A 116 7.18 3.72 22.50
CA ALA A 116 6.03 2.85 22.33
C ALA A 116 6.39 1.51 22.99
N GLY A 117 5.67 1.15 24.03
CA GLY A 117 6.01 0.00 24.88
C GLY A 117 5.91 -1.34 24.17
N VAL A 118 5.33 -1.40 22.93
CA VAL A 118 5.00 -2.65 22.28
C VAL A 118 5.01 -2.48 20.76
N GLY A 119 5.66 -3.42 20.09
CA GLY A 119 5.70 -3.53 18.64
C GLY A 119 6.66 -2.55 17.95
N THR A 120 6.94 -2.83 16.69
CA THR A 120 7.74 -1.94 15.85
C THR A 120 6.80 -1.21 14.89
N PRO A 121 6.67 0.13 15.00
CA PRO A 121 5.87 0.91 14.07
C PRO A 121 6.43 0.79 12.65
N THR A 122 5.57 0.52 11.68
CA THR A 122 5.92 0.46 10.26
C THR A 122 5.27 1.62 9.53
N ILE A 123 6.08 2.45 8.87
CA ILE A 123 5.59 3.56 8.06
C ILE A 123 5.32 3.07 6.63
N MET A 124 4.14 3.36 6.12
CA MET A 124 3.74 3.09 4.74
C MET A 124 3.33 4.41 4.07
N LYS A 125 4.06 4.80 3.03
CA LYS A 125 3.67 5.93 2.18
C LYS A 125 2.60 5.45 1.19
N ILE A 126 1.47 6.15 1.13
CA ILE A 126 0.45 5.86 0.12
C ILE A 126 0.91 6.48 -1.20
N ASN A 127 1.16 5.65 -2.19
CA ASN A 127 1.53 6.07 -3.53
C ASN A 127 0.44 5.60 -4.51
N PRO A 128 -0.01 6.45 -5.46
CA PRO A 128 -0.88 6.04 -6.56
C PRO A 128 -0.33 4.86 -7.36
N ASP A 129 1.00 4.74 -7.45
CA ASP A 129 1.69 3.65 -8.14
C ASP A 129 1.44 2.27 -7.50
N MET A 130 0.86 2.23 -6.29
CA MET A 130 0.41 0.99 -5.64
C MET A 130 -0.93 0.47 -6.19
N LEU A 131 -1.64 1.28 -6.97
CA LEU A 131 -2.87 0.84 -7.61
C LEU A 131 -2.55 -0.13 -8.77
N PRO A 132 -3.23 -1.28 -8.85
CA PRO A 132 -3.01 -2.21 -9.94
C PRO A 132 -3.47 -1.58 -11.26
N ILE A 133 -2.58 -1.56 -12.27
CA ILE A 133 -2.90 -1.04 -13.61
C ILE A 133 -3.74 -2.07 -14.37
N MET A 134 -3.59 -3.36 -14.05
CA MET A 134 -4.29 -4.45 -14.70
C MET A 134 -4.69 -5.51 -13.68
N MET A 135 -5.92 -5.98 -13.78
CA MET A 135 -6.44 -7.10 -13.00
C MET A 135 -6.87 -8.21 -13.96
N THR A 136 -6.35 -9.40 -13.78
CA THR A 136 -6.63 -10.54 -14.64
C THR A 136 -7.09 -11.72 -13.81
N ALA A 137 -8.18 -12.37 -14.22
CA ALA A 137 -8.58 -13.64 -13.64
C ALA A 137 -7.89 -14.79 -14.35
N VAL A 138 -7.42 -15.77 -13.59
CA VAL A 138 -6.80 -16.98 -14.13
C VAL A 138 -7.70 -18.16 -13.79
N ASP A 139 -8.10 -18.91 -14.80
CA ASP A 139 -8.85 -20.16 -14.67
C ASP A 139 -8.24 -21.22 -15.59
N MET A 140 -8.33 -22.48 -15.19
CA MET A 140 -7.80 -23.61 -15.97
C MET A 140 -8.80 -24.76 -15.95
N ASP A 141 -9.29 -25.12 -17.12
CA ASP A 141 -10.25 -26.21 -17.29
C ASP A 141 -9.74 -27.54 -16.72
N GLY A 142 -10.53 -28.14 -15.86
CA GLY A 142 -10.26 -29.46 -15.29
C GLY A 142 -9.16 -29.49 -14.20
N LYS A 143 -8.65 -28.32 -13.78
CA LYS A 143 -7.66 -28.21 -12.71
C LYS A 143 -8.30 -27.85 -11.37
N SER A 144 -7.69 -28.35 -10.30
CA SER A 144 -8.06 -27.96 -8.94
C SER A 144 -7.55 -26.55 -8.60
N LYS A 145 -8.15 -25.88 -7.61
CA LYS A 145 -7.69 -24.56 -7.16
C LYS A 145 -6.23 -24.59 -6.66
N SER A 146 -5.78 -25.70 -6.06
CA SER A 146 -4.40 -25.88 -5.62
C SER A 146 -3.44 -25.90 -6.79
N GLU A 147 -3.76 -26.64 -7.86
CA GLU A 147 -2.94 -26.69 -9.08
C GLU A 147 -2.88 -25.34 -9.79
N ILE A 148 -3.97 -24.58 -9.77
CA ILE A 148 -4.00 -23.21 -10.33
C ILE A 148 -3.12 -22.28 -9.47
N THR A 149 -3.20 -22.38 -8.14
CA THR A 149 -2.35 -21.61 -7.23
C THR A 149 -0.86 -21.89 -7.48
N ASP A 150 -0.49 -23.18 -7.55
CA ASP A 150 0.89 -23.58 -7.84
C ASP A 150 1.40 -23.06 -9.20
N PHE A 151 0.55 -23.13 -10.23
CA PHE A 151 0.87 -22.59 -11.55
C PHE A 151 1.05 -21.07 -11.52
N VAL A 152 0.15 -20.35 -10.84
CA VAL A 152 0.21 -18.90 -10.73
C VAL A 152 1.48 -18.46 -9.99
N GLU A 153 1.77 -19.06 -8.83
CA GLU A 153 2.92 -18.66 -8.00
C GLU A 153 4.26 -19.05 -8.62
N ASN A 154 4.35 -20.25 -9.17
CA ASN A 154 5.64 -20.78 -9.61
C ASN A 154 5.95 -20.55 -11.09
N THR A 155 4.95 -20.23 -11.91
CA THR A 155 5.14 -20.08 -13.36
C THR A 155 4.68 -18.72 -13.87
N LEU A 156 3.44 -18.35 -13.61
CA LEU A 156 2.84 -17.16 -14.23
C LEU A 156 3.39 -15.86 -13.62
N LYS A 157 3.41 -15.76 -12.31
CA LYS A 157 3.89 -14.57 -11.59
C LYS A 157 5.35 -14.25 -11.92
N PRO A 158 6.31 -15.19 -11.82
CA PRO A 158 7.70 -14.92 -12.20
C PRO A 158 7.87 -14.56 -13.69
N ALA A 159 7.06 -15.17 -14.57
CA ALA A 159 7.10 -14.86 -15.99
C ALA A 159 6.65 -13.42 -16.30
N ILE A 160 5.60 -12.95 -15.62
CA ILE A 160 5.11 -11.58 -15.78
C ILE A 160 6.09 -10.58 -15.12
N GLU A 161 6.59 -10.88 -13.91
CA GLU A 161 7.55 -10.02 -13.20
C GLU A 161 8.87 -9.84 -13.96
N SER A 162 9.26 -10.81 -14.77
CA SER A 162 10.47 -10.73 -15.63
C SER A 162 10.27 -9.84 -16.85
N THR A 163 9.05 -9.38 -17.13
CA THR A 163 8.76 -8.52 -18.29
C THR A 163 9.18 -7.09 -18.00
N GLU A 164 9.89 -6.46 -18.94
CA GLU A 164 10.33 -5.07 -18.81
C GLU A 164 9.12 -4.13 -18.60
N GLY A 165 9.19 -3.29 -17.59
CA GLY A 165 8.12 -2.33 -17.24
C GLY A 165 7.13 -2.83 -16.19
N VAL A 166 7.21 -4.09 -15.75
CA VAL A 166 6.41 -4.61 -14.65
C VAL A 166 7.14 -4.41 -13.31
N ALA A 167 6.53 -3.66 -12.40
CA ALA A 167 7.11 -3.37 -11.09
C ALA A 167 6.84 -4.50 -10.08
N SER A 168 5.63 -5.04 -10.05
CA SER A 168 5.24 -6.14 -9.16
C SER A 168 3.97 -6.83 -9.66
N VAL A 169 3.81 -8.09 -9.30
CA VAL A 169 2.61 -8.88 -9.54
C VAL A 169 2.12 -9.44 -8.21
N THR A 170 0.87 -9.18 -7.87
CA THR A 170 0.22 -9.74 -6.67
C THR A 170 -0.89 -10.69 -7.08
N ALA A 171 -0.83 -11.92 -6.61
CA ALA A 171 -1.92 -12.87 -6.75
C ALA A 171 -2.84 -12.80 -5.53
N THR A 172 -4.14 -12.98 -5.74
CA THR A 172 -5.15 -12.97 -4.67
C THR A 172 -6.13 -14.12 -4.90
N GLY A 173 -6.65 -14.69 -3.81
CA GLY A 173 -7.56 -15.85 -3.87
C GLY A 173 -6.83 -17.19 -3.90
N GLU A 174 -5.57 -17.21 -3.59
CA GLU A 174 -4.75 -18.41 -3.46
C GLU A 174 -5.20 -19.29 -2.31
N LEU A 175 -4.98 -20.58 -2.46
CA LEU A 175 -5.15 -21.53 -1.37
C LEU A 175 -3.85 -21.63 -0.58
N THR A 176 -3.87 -21.14 0.66
CA THR A 176 -2.76 -21.34 1.59
C THR A 176 -3.04 -22.58 2.46
N GLU A 177 -2.14 -23.54 2.43
CA GLU A 177 -2.22 -24.68 3.33
C GLU A 177 -2.05 -24.19 4.78
N GLN A 178 -3.04 -24.52 5.62
CA GLN A 178 -3.01 -24.17 7.03
C GLN A 178 -3.18 -25.42 7.88
N ILE A 179 -2.35 -25.56 8.88
CA ILE A 179 -2.55 -26.57 9.93
C ILE A 179 -3.36 -25.92 11.05
N GLN A 180 -4.64 -26.25 11.11
CA GLN A 180 -5.51 -25.77 12.17
C GLN A 180 -5.48 -26.75 13.35
N VAL A 181 -4.86 -26.33 14.45
CA VAL A 181 -4.84 -27.08 15.69
C VAL A 181 -5.98 -26.57 16.57
N THR A 182 -7.02 -27.37 16.71
CA THR A 182 -8.16 -27.07 17.62
C THR A 182 -8.08 -27.91 18.87
N MET A 183 -8.19 -27.26 20.04
CA MET A 183 -8.28 -27.97 21.30
C MET A 183 -9.67 -28.61 21.45
N ASN A 184 -9.70 -29.89 21.82
CA ASN A 184 -10.96 -30.60 22.07
C ASN A 184 -11.43 -30.29 23.50
N GLN A 185 -12.35 -29.31 23.61
CA GLN A 185 -12.87 -28.85 24.90
C GLN A 185 -13.45 -30.01 25.76
N ALA A 186 -14.15 -30.95 25.13
CA ALA A 186 -14.72 -32.10 25.87
C ALA A 186 -13.65 -32.99 26.53
N LYS A 187 -12.48 -33.13 25.89
CA LYS A 187 -11.35 -33.86 26.50
C LYS A 187 -10.69 -33.08 27.62
N ILE A 188 -10.65 -31.77 27.52
CA ILE A 188 -10.12 -30.88 28.57
C ILE A 188 -11.04 -30.95 29.80
N ASP A 189 -12.35 -30.87 29.61
CA ASP A 189 -13.34 -30.90 30.68
C ASP A 189 -13.31 -32.27 31.39
N ALA A 190 -13.24 -33.37 30.63
CA ALA A 190 -13.11 -34.71 31.19
C ALA A 190 -11.79 -34.91 31.98
N LEU A 191 -10.71 -34.25 31.56
CA LEU A 191 -9.43 -34.26 32.28
C LEU A 191 -9.54 -33.47 33.60
N ASN A 192 -10.14 -32.30 33.54
CA ASN A 192 -10.37 -31.43 34.70
C ASN A 192 -11.26 -32.14 35.75
N GLU A 193 -12.31 -32.84 35.31
CA GLU A 193 -13.15 -33.63 36.20
C GLU A 193 -12.36 -34.74 36.90
N LYS A 194 -11.50 -35.48 36.18
CA LYS A 194 -10.62 -36.48 36.77
C LYS A 194 -9.65 -35.88 37.78
N ILE A 195 -9.08 -34.73 37.49
CA ILE A 195 -8.17 -34.02 38.39
C ILE A 195 -8.92 -33.61 39.66
N ASN A 196 -10.10 -32.99 39.54
CA ASN A 196 -10.91 -32.54 40.65
C ASN A 196 -11.33 -33.71 41.54
N ASN A 197 -11.72 -34.84 40.92
CA ASN A 197 -12.09 -36.06 41.65
C ASN A 197 -10.89 -36.70 42.36
N ALA A 198 -9.68 -36.60 41.83
CA ALA A 198 -8.47 -37.09 42.47
C ALA A 198 -8.02 -36.19 43.63
N VAL A 199 -8.20 -34.87 43.53
CA VAL A 199 -7.89 -33.90 44.58
C VAL A 199 -8.87 -33.98 45.72
N SER A 200 -10.17 -34.22 45.43
CA SER A 200 -11.23 -34.33 46.45
C SER A 200 -11.18 -35.62 47.28
N LYS A 201 -10.38 -36.63 46.86
CA LYS A 201 -10.19 -37.90 47.57
C LYS A 201 -8.99 -37.91 48.52
N LYS A 202 -8.28 -36.82 48.65
CA LYS A 202 -7.15 -36.62 49.54
C LYS A 202 -7.54 -35.72 50.71
#